data_1cc675511775677d84f2b2263f7ccd45
#
_entry.id   1cc675511775677d84f2b2263f7ccd45
#
_cell.length_a   1.000
_cell.length_b   1.000
_cell.length_c   1.000
_cell.angle_alpha   90.00
_cell.angle_beta   90.00
_cell.angle_gamma   90.00
#
_symmetry.space_group_name_H-M   'P 1'
#
loop_
_entity.id
_entity.type
_entity.pdbx_description
1 polymer ?
#
loop_
_entity_poly.entity_id
_entity_poly.type
_entity_poly.pdbx_seq_one_letter_code
_entity_poly.pdbx_strand_id
1 'polypeptide(L)'
;MITESAINDILANPFDREWTIQGFGMLRTYLDDEQVQRLHIWDTSEAVEDVSTIHDHPWDFTSLILRGAIRNQRFALHEMGESDTGKPFTSAQIRCGVGGGLLSDPRPVRICSLGVEAYGPGDTYSMLAPELHESFPSRGAVTVIKRSF
;
A
#
# COMPACT_ATOMS: atom_id res chain seq x y z
N MET A 1 -11.15 15.79 -0.59
CA MET A 1 -10.05 15.20 0.22
C MET A 1 -9.98 15.95 1.55
N ILE A 2 -9.67 15.27 2.63
CA ILE A 2 -9.58 15.86 3.97
C ILE A 2 -8.53 16.99 4.01
N THR A 3 -8.75 18.01 4.85
CA THR A 3 -7.83 19.14 5.01
C THR A 3 -6.63 18.78 5.88
N GLU A 4 -5.51 19.50 5.71
CA GLU A 4 -4.32 19.31 6.55
C GLU A 4 -4.62 19.59 8.05
N SER A 5 -5.46 20.59 8.33
CA SER A 5 -5.91 20.88 9.70
C SER A 5 -6.61 19.70 10.34
N ALA A 6 -7.53 19.05 9.61
CA ALA A 6 -8.23 17.87 10.12
C ALA A 6 -7.29 16.67 10.35
N ILE A 7 -6.26 16.52 9.52
CA ILE A 7 -5.22 15.51 9.75
C ILE A 7 -4.42 15.83 11.01
N ASN A 8 -4.03 17.08 11.22
CA ASN A 8 -3.30 17.46 12.42
C ASN A 8 -4.14 17.23 13.69
N ASP A 9 -5.45 17.47 13.65
CA ASP A 9 -6.35 17.17 14.76
C ASP A 9 -6.43 15.67 15.06
N ILE A 10 -6.45 14.83 14.03
CA ILE A 10 -6.42 13.36 14.17
C ILE A 10 -5.09 12.92 14.81
N LEU A 11 -3.97 13.44 14.35
CA LEU A 11 -2.65 13.09 14.88
C LEU A 11 -2.43 13.60 16.31
N ALA A 12 -3.08 14.71 16.70
CA ALA A 12 -3.05 15.23 18.06
C ALA A 12 -3.93 14.40 19.02
N ASN A 13 -4.99 13.74 18.51
CA ASN A 13 -5.95 12.96 19.29
C ASN A 13 -6.11 11.55 18.71
N PRO A 14 -5.03 10.75 18.66
CA PRO A 14 -5.04 9.47 17.93
C PRO A 14 -5.97 8.42 18.56
N PHE A 15 -6.25 8.52 19.88
CA PHE A 15 -7.08 7.55 20.58
C PHE A 15 -8.59 7.71 20.35
N ASP A 16 -9.01 8.77 19.66
CA ASP A 16 -10.41 9.00 19.30
C ASP A 16 -10.82 8.16 18.06
N ARG A 17 -9.90 7.37 17.53
CA ARG A 17 -10.10 6.55 16.32
C ARG A 17 -9.55 5.16 16.48
N GLU A 18 -10.14 4.25 15.71
CA GLU A 18 -9.63 2.90 15.56
C GLU A 18 -8.46 2.88 14.55
N TRP A 19 -7.36 2.26 14.94
CA TRP A 19 -6.18 2.07 14.11
C TRP A 19 -5.93 0.59 13.89
N THR A 20 -5.51 0.25 12.68
CA THR A 20 -5.04 -1.08 12.32
C THR A 20 -3.59 -1.04 11.88
N ILE A 21 -2.84 -2.09 12.21
CA ILE A 21 -1.46 -2.28 11.77
C ILE A 21 -1.47 -3.20 10.57
N GLN A 22 -0.83 -2.77 9.48
CA GLN A 22 -0.56 -3.61 8.32
C GLN A 22 0.83 -4.23 8.44
N GLY A 23 0.98 -5.48 8.01
CA GLY A 23 2.18 -6.27 8.22
C GLY A 23 3.49 -5.70 7.64
N PHE A 24 3.42 -4.80 6.69
CA PHE A 24 4.59 -4.11 6.14
C PHE A 24 4.95 -2.79 6.86
N GLY A 25 4.44 -2.59 8.08
CA GLY A 25 4.82 -1.45 8.94
C GLY A 25 4.03 -0.18 8.67
N MET A 26 2.73 -0.30 8.48
CA MET A 26 1.84 0.82 8.24
C MET A 26 0.68 0.82 9.23
N LEU A 27 0.54 1.92 9.97
CA LEU A 27 -0.67 2.22 10.73
C LEU A 27 -1.71 2.85 9.81
N ARG A 28 -2.94 2.43 9.94
CA ARG A 28 -4.04 2.90 9.10
C ARG A 28 -5.28 3.21 9.94
N THR A 29 -5.93 4.34 9.63
CA THR A 29 -7.29 4.65 10.10
C THR A 29 -8.14 5.13 8.93
N TYR A 30 -9.46 4.90 9.00
CA TYR A 30 -10.40 5.45 8.03
C TYR A 30 -10.78 6.88 8.40
N LEU A 31 -10.99 7.72 7.39
CA LEU A 31 -11.32 9.14 7.54
C LEU A 31 -12.81 9.43 7.30
N ASP A 32 -13.53 8.46 6.74
CA ASP A 32 -14.95 8.53 6.44
C ASP A 32 -15.65 7.20 6.76
N ASP A 33 -16.97 7.25 6.95
CA ASP A 33 -17.78 6.08 7.29
C ASP A 33 -17.89 5.10 6.12
N GLU A 34 -17.80 5.58 4.88
CA GLU A 34 -17.79 4.76 3.67
C GLU A 34 -16.46 4.04 3.44
N GLN A 35 -15.47 4.32 4.29
CA GLN A 35 -14.13 3.73 4.20
C GLN A 35 -13.41 4.00 2.87
N VAL A 36 -13.76 5.08 2.18
CA VAL A 36 -13.15 5.49 0.92
C VAL A 36 -11.79 6.14 1.14
N GLN A 37 -11.67 6.96 2.19
CA GLN A 37 -10.43 7.66 2.51
C GLN A 37 -9.74 7.05 3.71
N ARG A 38 -8.40 6.93 3.62
CA ARG A 38 -7.54 6.36 4.66
C ARG A 38 -6.36 7.26 4.94
N LEU A 39 -6.04 7.42 6.22
CA LEU A 39 -4.78 7.99 6.67
C LEU A 39 -3.80 6.85 6.95
N HIS A 40 -2.60 6.96 6.44
CA HIS A 40 -1.51 6.03 6.67
C HIS A 40 -0.34 6.73 7.35
N ILE A 41 0.22 6.09 8.38
CA ILE A 41 1.47 6.48 9.01
C ILE A 41 2.44 5.30 8.85
N TRP A 42 3.60 5.57 8.29
CA TRP A 42 4.57 4.55 7.93
C TRP A 42 5.68 4.44 8.96
N ASP A 43 5.82 3.27 9.55
CA ASP A 43 6.97 2.88 10.37
C ASP A 43 7.38 1.46 10.04
N THR A 44 8.38 1.32 9.17
CA THR A 44 8.86 0.02 8.71
C THR A 44 9.54 -0.81 9.81
N SER A 45 9.86 -0.21 10.97
CA SER A 45 10.35 -0.95 12.14
C SER A 45 9.30 -1.88 12.73
N GLU A 46 8.02 -1.63 12.46
CA GLU A 46 6.88 -2.46 12.87
C GLU A 46 6.48 -3.49 11.79
N ALA A 47 7.27 -3.63 10.72
CA ALA A 47 7.01 -4.63 9.69
C ALA A 47 7.20 -6.06 10.24
N VAL A 48 6.30 -6.95 9.86
CA VAL A 48 6.37 -8.37 10.21
C VAL A 48 7.18 -9.08 9.13
N GLU A 49 8.13 -9.92 9.54
CA GLU A 49 8.86 -10.80 8.62
C GLU A 49 7.87 -11.73 7.88
N ASP A 50 8.24 -12.13 6.68
CA ASP A 50 7.47 -13.03 5.81
C ASP A 50 6.18 -12.45 5.20
N VAL A 51 5.89 -11.17 5.38
CA VAL A 51 4.83 -10.49 4.62
C VAL A 51 5.38 -10.01 3.29
N SER A 52 4.72 -10.41 2.20
CA SER A 52 5.08 -9.88 0.87
C SER A 52 4.81 -8.38 0.80
N THR A 53 5.84 -7.63 0.43
CA THR A 53 5.75 -6.19 0.19
C THR A 53 5.33 -5.86 -1.23
N ILE A 54 5.49 -6.80 -2.18
CA ILE A 54 5.01 -6.69 -3.56
C ILE A 54 3.56 -7.19 -3.60
N HIS A 55 2.63 -6.30 -3.93
CA HIS A 55 1.20 -6.60 -3.93
C HIS A 55 0.43 -5.72 -4.92
N ASP A 56 -0.82 -6.05 -5.13
CA ASP A 56 -1.82 -5.26 -5.85
C ASP A 56 -3.03 -4.97 -4.95
N HIS A 57 -3.98 -4.25 -5.50
CA HIS A 57 -5.24 -3.91 -4.85
C HIS A 57 -6.42 -4.25 -5.76
N PRO A 58 -7.59 -4.61 -5.18
CA PRO A 58 -8.80 -4.84 -5.96
C PRO A 58 -9.54 -3.52 -6.34
N TRP A 59 -8.94 -2.37 -6.09
CA TRP A 59 -9.48 -1.03 -6.33
C TRP A 59 -8.38 -0.07 -6.78
N ASP A 60 -8.78 0.92 -7.57
CA ASP A 60 -7.91 2.03 -7.93
C ASP A 60 -7.73 2.96 -6.74
N PHE A 61 -6.62 3.69 -6.69
CA PHE A 61 -6.45 4.71 -5.67
C PHE A 61 -5.59 5.88 -6.11
N THR A 62 -5.80 7.01 -5.42
CA THR A 62 -4.91 8.16 -5.46
C THR A 62 -4.36 8.40 -4.06
N SER A 63 -3.05 8.58 -3.97
CA SER A 63 -2.33 8.89 -2.73
C SER A 63 -1.81 10.31 -2.76
N LEU A 64 -2.00 11.04 -1.66
CA LEU A 64 -1.38 12.35 -1.40
C LEU A 64 -0.34 12.18 -0.30
N ILE A 65 0.87 12.67 -0.54
CA ILE A 65 1.94 12.69 0.46
C ILE A 65 1.80 13.96 1.29
N LEU A 66 1.58 13.81 2.61
CA LEU A 66 1.50 14.94 3.53
C LEU A 66 2.84 15.22 4.21
N ARG A 67 3.57 14.18 4.60
CA ARG A 67 4.87 14.27 5.27
C ARG A 67 5.79 13.16 4.80
N GLY A 68 7.08 13.42 4.82
CA GLY A 68 8.10 12.46 4.42
C GLY A 68 8.14 12.23 2.92
N ALA A 69 8.55 11.05 2.52
CA ALA A 69 8.68 10.66 1.11
C ALA A 69 8.27 9.21 0.91
N ILE A 70 7.74 8.92 -0.27
CA ILE A 70 7.43 7.55 -0.73
C ILE A 70 8.13 7.33 -2.06
N ARG A 71 8.82 6.21 -2.20
CA ARG A 71 9.22 5.66 -3.50
C ARG A 71 8.35 4.46 -3.80
N ASN A 72 7.81 4.39 -5.00
CA ASN A 72 7.08 3.23 -5.48
C ASN A 72 7.85 2.55 -6.60
N GLN A 73 8.03 1.27 -6.48
CA GLN A 73 8.49 0.41 -7.57
C GLN A 73 7.29 -0.31 -8.14
N ARG A 74 7.09 -0.20 -9.46
CA ARG A 74 6.02 -0.89 -10.18
C ARG A 74 6.59 -2.12 -10.88
N PHE A 75 5.76 -3.14 -11.03
CA PHE A 75 6.16 -4.42 -11.59
C PHE A 75 5.17 -4.90 -12.65
N ALA A 76 5.70 -5.60 -13.64
CA ALA A 76 4.93 -6.46 -14.53
C ALA A 76 5.00 -7.90 -14.04
N LEU A 77 3.86 -8.59 -14.08
CA LEU A 77 3.75 -10.00 -13.79
C LEU A 77 3.57 -10.78 -15.09
N HIS A 78 4.34 -11.84 -15.24
CA HIS A 78 4.22 -12.82 -16.34
C HIS A 78 3.97 -14.19 -15.76
N GLU A 79 3.06 -14.93 -16.37
CA GLU A 79 2.89 -16.36 -16.09
C GLU A 79 4.14 -17.13 -16.53
N MET A 80 4.46 -18.21 -15.82
CA MET A 80 5.59 -19.06 -16.19
C MET A 80 5.39 -19.63 -17.58
N GLY A 81 6.41 -19.47 -18.43
CA GLY A 81 6.39 -19.89 -19.85
C GLY A 81 5.96 -18.80 -20.82
N GLU A 82 5.39 -17.68 -20.38
CA GLU A 82 5.06 -16.54 -21.25
C GLU A 82 6.29 -15.67 -21.53
N SER A 83 7.22 -15.60 -20.59
CA SER A 83 8.44 -14.81 -20.68
C SER A 83 9.54 -15.44 -19.82
N ASP A 84 10.79 -15.38 -20.31
CA ASP A 84 11.97 -15.74 -19.53
C ASP A 84 12.56 -14.56 -18.77
N THR A 85 11.98 -13.37 -18.90
CA THR A 85 12.41 -12.16 -18.21
C THR A 85 11.81 -12.06 -16.82
N GLY A 86 12.55 -11.42 -15.91
CA GLY A 86 12.14 -11.19 -14.54
C GLY A 86 12.54 -12.31 -13.57
N LYS A 87 12.39 -12.04 -12.29
CA LYS A 87 12.70 -12.97 -11.21
C LYS A 87 11.53 -13.90 -10.95
N PRO A 88 11.78 -15.17 -10.57
CA PRO A 88 10.72 -16.11 -10.20
C PRO A 88 10.18 -15.77 -8.79
N PHE A 89 8.84 -15.83 -8.67
CA PHE A 89 8.10 -15.66 -7.43
C PHE A 89 6.93 -16.64 -7.37
N THR A 90 6.36 -16.78 -6.18
CA THR A 90 5.08 -17.46 -6.00
C THR A 90 4.00 -16.42 -5.77
N SER A 91 2.97 -16.41 -6.62
CA SER A 91 1.81 -15.52 -6.49
C SER A 91 0.67 -16.24 -5.79
N ALA A 92 0.01 -15.53 -4.88
CA ALA A 92 -1.18 -16.04 -4.19
C ALA A 92 -2.17 -14.90 -3.94
N GLN A 93 -3.46 -15.21 -3.95
CA GLN A 93 -4.50 -14.29 -3.54
C GLN A 93 -4.79 -14.48 -2.05
N ILE A 94 -4.74 -13.39 -1.29
CA ILE A 94 -4.92 -13.40 0.16
C ILE A 94 -6.06 -12.45 0.54
N ARG A 95 -6.92 -12.91 1.45
CA ARG A 95 -7.89 -12.05 2.11
C ARG A 95 -7.21 -11.32 3.26
N CYS A 96 -7.31 -9.99 3.28
CA CYS A 96 -6.83 -9.16 4.40
C CYS A 96 -7.93 -8.93 5.43
N GLY A 97 -7.54 -8.81 6.71
CA GLY A 97 -8.44 -8.52 7.82
C GLY A 97 -8.57 -9.67 8.82
N VAL A 98 -9.51 -9.52 9.75
CA VAL A 98 -9.78 -10.54 10.78
C VAL A 98 -10.25 -11.84 10.11
N GLY A 99 -9.61 -12.95 10.43
CA GLY A 99 -9.86 -14.24 9.79
C GLY A 99 -9.36 -14.33 8.35
N GLY A 100 -8.43 -13.45 7.96
CA GLY A 100 -7.78 -13.49 6.66
C GLY A 100 -7.00 -14.79 6.44
N GLY A 101 -6.79 -15.12 5.17
CA GLY A 101 -6.07 -16.31 4.76
C GLY A 101 -5.96 -16.43 3.25
N LEU A 102 -5.34 -17.51 2.80
CA LEU A 102 -5.13 -17.82 1.40
C LEU A 102 -6.48 -18.10 0.70
N LEU A 103 -6.76 -17.39 -0.40
CA LEU A 103 -7.97 -17.55 -1.22
C LEU A 103 -7.75 -18.41 -2.46
N SER A 104 -6.52 -18.53 -2.94
CA SER A 104 -6.16 -19.32 -4.11
C SER A 104 -4.89 -20.10 -3.87
N ASP A 105 -4.73 -21.20 -4.60
CA ASP A 105 -3.48 -21.94 -4.59
C ASP A 105 -2.32 -21.07 -5.08
N PRO A 106 -1.15 -21.14 -4.42
CA PRO A 106 0.04 -20.46 -4.89
C PRO A 106 0.45 -20.94 -6.29
N ARG A 107 0.82 -20.01 -7.18
CA ARG A 107 1.30 -20.33 -8.51
C ARG A 107 2.62 -19.65 -8.82
N PRO A 108 3.52 -20.28 -9.58
CA PRO A 108 4.77 -19.67 -9.98
C PRO A 108 4.53 -18.58 -11.04
N VAL A 109 5.19 -17.43 -10.87
CA VAL A 109 5.15 -16.30 -11.80
C VAL A 109 6.53 -15.69 -11.93
N ARG A 110 6.73 -14.88 -12.98
CA ARG A 110 7.89 -14.00 -13.10
C ARG A 110 7.49 -12.55 -12.91
N ILE A 111 8.28 -11.80 -12.16
CA ILE A 111 8.06 -10.39 -11.88
C ILE A 111 9.27 -9.59 -12.33
N CYS A 112 9.07 -8.56 -13.12
CA CYS A 112 10.10 -7.63 -13.55
C CYS A 112 9.74 -6.18 -13.19
N SER A 113 10.77 -5.40 -12.83
CA SER A 113 10.59 -3.99 -12.50
C SER A 113 10.23 -3.18 -13.75
N LEU A 114 9.25 -2.30 -13.63
CA LEU A 114 8.89 -1.30 -14.63
C LEU A 114 9.50 0.07 -14.33
N GLY A 115 10.13 0.24 -13.17
CA GLY A 115 10.79 1.46 -12.74
C GLY A 115 10.38 1.89 -11.35
N VAL A 116 11.08 2.91 -10.84
CA VAL A 116 10.87 3.50 -9.52
C VAL A 116 10.49 4.97 -9.68
N GLU A 117 9.44 5.38 -8.98
CA GLU A 117 8.98 6.77 -8.91
C GLU A 117 9.13 7.26 -7.48
N ALA A 118 9.49 8.52 -7.29
CA ALA A 118 9.67 9.15 -5.98
C ALA A 118 8.72 10.34 -5.81
N TYR A 119 8.13 10.44 -4.63
CA TYR A 119 7.13 11.45 -4.28
C TYR A 119 7.46 12.08 -2.93
N GLY A 120 7.33 13.40 -2.84
CA GLY A 120 7.51 14.18 -1.63
C GLY A 120 6.23 14.88 -1.17
N PRO A 121 6.30 15.71 -0.11
CA PRO A 121 5.13 16.41 0.43
C PRO A 121 4.43 17.27 -0.62
N GLY A 122 3.11 17.12 -0.72
CA GLY A 122 2.27 17.79 -1.71
C GLY A 122 2.10 17.04 -3.04
N ASP A 123 2.95 16.04 -3.31
CA ASP A 123 2.82 15.22 -4.51
C ASP A 123 1.66 14.23 -4.38
N THR A 124 1.09 13.89 -5.52
CA THR A 124 0.10 12.83 -5.65
C THR A 124 0.54 11.79 -6.67
N TYR A 125 0.12 10.55 -6.46
CA TYR A 125 0.22 9.51 -7.48
C TYR A 125 -1.05 8.65 -7.47
N SER A 126 -1.32 8.02 -8.59
CA SER A 126 -2.44 7.09 -8.73
C SER A 126 -1.94 5.72 -9.15
N MET A 127 -2.69 4.70 -8.76
CA MET A 127 -2.43 3.33 -9.10
C MET A 127 -3.74 2.65 -9.46
N LEU A 128 -3.74 1.92 -10.57
CA LEU A 128 -4.90 1.16 -11.00
C LEU A 128 -4.93 -0.18 -10.29
N ALA A 129 -6.13 -0.69 -10.06
CA ALA A 129 -6.29 -2.11 -9.72
C ALA A 129 -5.62 -2.93 -10.82
N PRO A 130 -5.21 -3.96 -10.57
CA PRO A 130 -4.21 -4.95 -10.42
C PRO A 130 -2.74 -4.54 -10.69
N GLU A 131 -2.39 -3.27 -10.63
CA GLU A 131 -0.97 -2.88 -10.74
C GLU A 131 -0.17 -3.39 -9.54
N LEU A 132 0.83 -4.24 -9.81
CA LEU A 132 1.77 -4.70 -8.78
C LEU A 132 2.76 -3.60 -8.41
N HIS A 133 2.92 -3.38 -7.13
CA HIS A 133 3.86 -2.41 -6.61
C HIS A 133 4.45 -2.79 -5.26
N GLU A 134 5.53 -2.12 -4.92
CA GLU A 134 6.14 -2.09 -3.60
C GLU A 134 6.44 -0.65 -3.22
N SER A 135 6.09 -0.27 -1.99
CA SER A 135 6.32 1.07 -1.47
C SER A 135 7.49 1.09 -0.49
N PHE A 136 8.37 2.08 -0.66
CA PHE A 136 9.51 2.35 0.21
C PHE A 136 9.33 3.71 0.86
N PRO A 137 8.62 3.78 2.01
CA PRO A 137 8.39 5.02 2.72
C PRO A 137 9.62 5.45 3.50
N SER A 138 9.82 6.76 3.66
CA SER A 138 10.67 7.26 4.72
C SER A 138 10.00 7.02 6.08
N ARG A 139 10.80 6.89 7.15
CA ARG A 139 10.27 6.70 8.50
C ARG A 139 9.37 7.86 8.91
N GLY A 140 8.18 7.57 9.40
CA GLY A 140 7.21 8.56 9.80
C GLY A 140 6.52 9.27 8.63
N ALA A 141 6.61 8.77 7.41
CA ALA A 141 5.84 9.31 6.28
C ALA A 141 4.34 9.22 6.57
N VAL A 142 3.60 10.26 6.18
CA VAL A 142 2.15 10.35 6.34
C VAL A 142 1.51 10.55 4.98
N THR A 143 0.58 9.68 4.63
CA THR A 143 -0.13 9.74 3.35
C THR A 143 -1.64 9.61 3.55
N VAL A 144 -2.38 10.23 2.64
CA VAL A 144 -3.84 10.04 2.54
C VAL A 144 -4.14 9.33 1.22
N ILE A 145 -4.85 8.22 1.31
CA ILE A 145 -5.31 7.47 0.14
C ILE A 145 -6.81 7.66 -0.02
N LYS A 146 -7.24 7.93 -1.25
CA LYS A 146 -8.62 7.85 -1.68
C LYS A 146 -8.78 6.69 -2.65
N ARG A 147 -9.66 5.74 -2.29
CA ARG A 147 -10.00 4.58 -3.12
C ARG A 147 -11.13 4.91 -4.10
N SER A 148 -11.11 4.24 -5.24
CA SER A 148 -12.22 4.23 -6.23
C SER A 148 -12.57 2.78 -6.56
N PHE A 149 -13.86 2.48 -6.54
CA PHE A 149 -14.41 1.16 -6.79
C PHE A 149 -15.13 1.10 -8.13
#